data_9a4b189887ebbf6d8daf9e3a86c53b02
#
_entry.id   9a4b189887ebbf6d8daf9e3a86c53b02
#
_cell.length_a   1.000
_cell.length_b   1.000
_cell.length_c   1.000
_cell.angle_alpha   90.00
_cell.angle_beta   90.00
_cell.angle_gamma   90.00
#
_symmetry.space_group_name_H-M   'P 1'
#
loop_
_entity.id
_entity.type
_entity.pdbx_description
1 polymer ?
#
loop_
_entity_poly.entity_id
_entity_poly.type
_entity_poly.pdbx_seq_one_letter_code
_entity_poly.pdbx_strand_id
1 'polypeptide(L)'
;TWKCYIPTVLLAGTSLTCFFAAMRITSGQVVALSSAVAAGQQIAEKYQQEVVDIIGKDKEKEIRKKVNESNISETPVPSKSGLVVFGSGDTLVFDEVSGRYFLSDKESIRTAMNDFNQQVIWGSTQDLNDWYDVVGLEQITIGDYLGWNADRLMDISFDSMIAPNGEPCIVLNYL
;
A
#
# COMPACT_ATOMS: atom_id res chain seq x y z
N THR A 1 16.55 -57.51 5.88
CA THR A 1 16.99 -56.27 5.19
C THR A 1 16.01 -55.10 5.28
N TRP A 2 14.69 -55.30 5.53
CA TRP A 2 13.72 -54.19 5.56
C TRP A 2 13.67 -53.41 6.87
N LYS A 3 14.17 -53.99 7.99
CA LYS A 3 14.26 -53.34 9.31
C LYS A 3 15.14 -52.07 9.30
N CYS A 4 16.05 -51.91 8.36
CA CYS A 4 16.87 -50.69 8.24
C CYS A 4 16.12 -49.52 7.66
N TYR A 5 14.95 -49.70 7.02
CA TYR A 5 14.13 -48.63 6.46
C TYR A 5 13.12 -48.05 7.44
N ILE A 6 12.86 -48.74 8.56
CA ILE A 6 11.88 -48.27 9.58
C ILE A 6 12.22 -46.89 10.13
N PRO A 7 13.47 -46.61 10.56
CA PRO A 7 13.77 -45.24 11.07
C PRO A 7 13.66 -44.16 10.00
N THR A 8 13.98 -44.46 8.74
CA THR A 8 13.87 -43.51 7.64
C THR A 8 12.43 -43.18 7.29
N VAL A 9 11.53 -44.16 7.31
CA VAL A 9 10.10 -43.98 7.05
C VAL A 9 9.44 -43.19 8.20
N LEU A 10 9.85 -43.46 9.45
CA LEU A 10 9.37 -42.70 10.61
C LEU A 10 9.79 -41.24 10.57
N LEU A 11 11.07 -40.97 10.23
CA LEU A 11 11.58 -39.61 10.08
C LEU A 11 10.89 -38.85 8.92
N ALA A 12 10.68 -39.50 7.78
CA ALA A 12 9.95 -38.90 6.67
C ALA A 12 8.48 -38.62 7.01
N GLY A 13 7.81 -39.52 7.74
CA GLY A 13 6.43 -39.36 8.19
C GLY A 13 6.27 -38.20 9.17
N THR A 14 7.18 -38.05 10.14
CA THR A 14 7.16 -36.93 11.08
C THR A 14 7.43 -35.59 10.40
N SER A 15 8.34 -35.54 9.44
CA SER A 15 8.63 -34.32 8.67
C SER A 15 7.41 -33.85 7.86
N LEU A 16 6.70 -34.77 7.20
CA LEU A 16 5.49 -34.44 6.46
C LEU A 16 4.36 -33.93 7.37
N THR A 17 4.16 -34.56 8.52
CA THR A 17 3.12 -34.11 9.48
C THR A 17 3.43 -32.74 10.04
N CYS A 18 4.68 -32.42 10.38
CA CYS A 18 5.11 -31.10 10.81
C CYS A 18 4.92 -30.06 9.71
N PHE A 19 5.22 -30.39 8.47
CA PHE A 19 5.03 -29.49 7.33
C PHE A 19 3.57 -29.15 7.09
N PHE A 20 2.67 -30.15 7.11
CA PHE A 20 1.22 -29.92 6.98
C PHE A 20 0.63 -29.17 8.18
N ALA A 21 1.13 -29.39 9.38
CA ALA A 21 0.71 -28.65 10.57
C ALA A 21 1.14 -27.18 10.47
N ALA A 22 2.38 -26.92 10.04
CA ALA A 22 2.87 -25.56 9.82
C ALA A 22 2.06 -24.82 8.75
N MET A 23 1.78 -25.46 7.61
CA MET A 23 0.92 -24.88 6.56
C MET A 23 -0.48 -24.52 7.05
N ARG A 24 -1.10 -25.37 7.87
CA ARG A 24 -2.45 -25.08 8.42
C ARG A 24 -2.43 -23.90 9.38
N ILE A 25 -1.40 -23.77 10.20
CA ILE A 25 -1.26 -22.64 11.14
C ILE A 25 -1.05 -21.35 10.37
N THR A 26 -0.14 -21.34 9.39
CA THR A 26 0.15 -20.15 8.58
C THR A 26 -1.06 -19.70 7.77
N SER A 27 -1.76 -20.63 7.10
CA SER A 27 -2.96 -20.27 6.34
C SER A 27 -4.10 -19.74 7.22
N GLY A 28 -4.27 -20.29 8.42
CA GLY A 28 -5.26 -19.79 9.39
C GLY A 28 -4.94 -18.37 9.88
N GLN A 29 -3.68 -18.05 10.11
CA GLN A 29 -3.24 -16.71 10.51
C GLN A 29 -3.39 -15.68 9.38
N VAL A 30 -3.05 -16.06 8.15
CA VAL A 30 -3.21 -15.20 6.97
C VAL A 30 -4.70 -14.89 6.73
N VAL A 31 -5.58 -15.88 6.79
CA VAL A 31 -7.03 -15.67 6.64
C VAL A 31 -7.59 -14.80 7.75
N ALA A 32 -7.17 -14.98 9.00
CA ALA A 32 -7.62 -14.15 10.12
C ALA A 32 -7.13 -12.69 9.97
N LEU A 33 -5.89 -12.50 9.54
CA LEU A 33 -5.34 -11.17 9.30
C LEU A 33 -6.02 -10.46 8.13
N SER A 34 -6.21 -11.15 7.00
CA SER A 34 -6.89 -10.58 5.83
C SER A 34 -8.35 -10.20 6.14
N SER A 35 -9.06 -11.03 6.91
CA SER A 35 -10.43 -10.70 7.33
C SER A 35 -10.49 -9.51 8.30
N ALA A 36 -9.51 -9.37 9.19
CA ALA A 36 -9.41 -8.23 10.09
C ALA A 36 -9.09 -6.93 9.34
N VAL A 37 -8.19 -6.99 8.35
CA VAL A 37 -7.87 -5.83 7.49
C VAL A 37 -9.09 -5.45 6.65
N ALA A 38 -9.77 -6.40 6.02
CA ALA A 38 -10.98 -6.15 5.25
C ALA A 38 -12.11 -5.52 6.10
N ALA A 39 -12.29 -6.01 7.33
CA ALA A 39 -13.25 -5.43 8.27
C ALA A 39 -12.83 -4.01 8.67
N GLY A 40 -11.55 -3.78 8.91
CA GLY A 40 -10.99 -2.45 9.20
C GLY A 40 -11.21 -1.46 8.07
N GLN A 41 -11.00 -1.88 6.82
CA GLN A 41 -11.26 -1.06 5.63
C GLN A 41 -12.75 -0.68 5.52
N GLN A 42 -13.66 -1.63 5.66
CA GLN A 42 -15.10 -1.35 5.62
C GLN A 42 -15.54 -0.36 6.70
N ILE A 43 -14.97 -0.46 7.90
CA ILE A 43 -15.26 0.47 8.99
C ILE A 43 -14.70 1.86 8.65
N ALA A 44 -13.47 1.93 8.15
CA ALA A 44 -12.83 3.18 7.75
C ALA A 44 -13.62 3.87 6.61
N GLU A 45 -14.05 3.12 5.60
CA GLU A 45 -14.87 3.64 4.49
C GLU A 45 -16.23 4.19 4.98
N LYS A 46 -16.93 3.41 5.82
CA LYS A 46 -18.19 3.89 6.41
C LYS A 46 -17.98 5.13 7.26
N TYR A 47 -16.94 5.14 8.09
CA TYR A 47 -16.60 6.30 8.88
C TYR A 47 -16.31 7.53 8.02
N GLN A 48 -15.54 7.35 6.95
CA GLN A 48 -15.23 8.43 6.01
C GLN A 48 -16.49 8.93 5.29
N GLN A 49 -17.38 8.05 4.85
CA GLN A 49 -18.66 8.43 4.24
C GLN A 49 -19.53 9.23 5.21
N GLU A 50 -19.71 8.74 6.45
CA GLU A 50 -20.47 9.45 7.47
C GLU A 50 -19.86 10.82 7.83
N VAL A 51 -18.53 10.90 7.89
CA VAL A 51 -17.82 12.17 8.12
C VAL A 51 -18.10 13.13 6.97
N VAL A 52 -17.99 12.67 5.71
CA VAL A 52 -18.29 13.51 4.53
C VAL A 52 -19.74 13.96 4.52
N ASP A 53 -20.68 13.10 4.90
CA ASP A 53 -22.11 13.41 4.93
C ASP A 53 -22.44 14.44 6.02
N ILE A 54 -21.77 14.37 7.18
CA ILE A 54 -22.01 15.28 8.32
C ILE A 54 -21.33 16.64 8.13
N ILE A 55 -20.07 16.67 7.72
CA ILE A 55 -19.27 17.89 7.67
C ILE A 55 -19.08 18.47 6.27
N GLY A 56 -19.40 17.69 5.22
CA GLY A 56 -19.23 18.06 3.82
C GLY A 56 -17.81 17.82 3.30
N LYS A 57 -17.71 17.63 1.98
CA LYS A 57 -16.45 17.30 1.28
C LYS A 57 -15.34 18.35 1.48
N ASP A 58 -15.70 19.63 1.55
CA ASP A 58 -14.71 20.70 1.69
C ASP A 58 -14.00 20.66 3.05
N LYS A 59 -14.76 20.37 4.12
CA LYS A 59 -14.20 20.26 5.48
C LYS A 59 -13.42 18.96 5.65
N GLU A 60 -13.89 17.87 5.06
CA GLU A 60 -13.13 16.60 5.06
C GLU A 60 -11.76 16.82 4.41
N LYS A 61 -11.72 17.47 3.26
CA LYS A 61 -10.46 17.80 2.56
C LYS A 61 -9.54 18.69 3.43
N GLU A 62 -10.11 19.66 4.16
CA GLU A 62 -9.33 20.50 5.08
C GLU A 62 -8.74 19.69 6.24
N ILE A 63 -9.49 18.74 6.79
CA ILE A 63 -9.02 17.85 7.86
C ILE A 63 -7.90 16.95 7.33
N ARG A 64 -8.08 16.31 6.16
CA ARG A 64 -7.07 15.49 5.52
C ARG A 64 -5.78 16.27 5.27
N LYS A 65 -5.91 17.50 4.79
CA LYS A 65 -4.76 18.38 4.59
C LYS A 65 -4.00 18.64 5.91
N LYS A 66 -4.69 18.87 7.01
CA LYS A 66 -4.05 19.06 8.34
C LYS A 66 -3.35 17.80 8.83
N VAL A 67 -3.93 16.61 8.60
CA VAL A 67 -3.30 15.34 8.92
C VAL A 67 -2.02 15.16 8.11
N ASN A 68 -2.08 15.43 6.81
CA ASN A 68 -0.90 15.34 5.93
C ASN A 68 0.19 16.36 6.31
N GLU A 69 -0.19 17.59 6.71
CA GLU A 69 0.76 18.58 7.24
C GLU A 69 1.48 18.06 8.50
N SER A 70 0.76 17.39 9.40
CA SER A 70 1.36 16.77 10.58
C SER A 70 2.33 15.64 10.18
N ASN A 71 1.88 14.71 9.33
CA ASN A 71 2.69 13.58 8.88
C ASN A 71 3.98 14.03 8.19
N ILE A 72 3.88 15.02 7.31
CA ILE A 72 5.04 15.58 6.60
C ILE A 72 5.99 16.26 7.59
N SER A 73 5.48 17.03 8.56
CA SER A 73 6.32 17.74 9.53
C SER A 73 7.12 16.81 10.42
N GLU A 74 6.60 15.61 10.67
CA GLU A 74 7.25 14.58 11.49
C GLU A 74 8.24 13.71 10.70
N THR A 75 8.14 13.72 9.36
CA THR A 75 8.96 12.87 8.49
C THR A 75 10.13 13.66 7.89
N PRO A 76 11.38 13.40 8.29
CA PRO A 76 12.53 14.10 7.74
C PRO A 76 12.72 13.79 6.26
N VAL A 77 13.00 14.81 5.46
CA VAL A 77 13.28 14.66 4.03
C VAL A 77 14.68 14.07 3.83
N PRO A 78 14.82 12.91 3.17
CA PRO A 78 16.12 12.35 2.83
C PRO A 78 16.88 13.25 1.84
N SER A 79 18.19 13.03 1.70
CA SER A 79 18.95 13.72 0.65
C SER A 79 18.46 13.28 -0.73
N LYS A 80 18.36 14.23 -1.68
CA LYS A 80 17.86 13.95 -3.05
C LYS A 80 18.63 12.83 -3.76
N SER A 81 19.91 12.66 -3.46
CA SER A 81 20.71 11.58 -4.05
C SER A 81 20.31 10.17 -3.64
N GLY A 82 19.52 10.02 -2.58
CA GLY A 82 19.01 8.74 -2.09
C GLY A 82 17.53 8.49 -2.43
N LEU A 83 16.88 9.43 -3.10
CA LEU A 83 15.47 9.28 -3.48
C LEU A 83 15.33 8.53 -4.80
N VAL A 84 14.28 7.72 -4.88
CA VAL A 84 13.85 7.13 -6.14
C VAL A 84 13.35 8.24 -7.06
N VAL A 85 13.63 8.12 -8.35
CA VAL A 85 13.12 9.04 -9.38
C VAL A 85 12.17 8.27 -10.27
N PHE A 86 10.91 8.72 -10.33
CA PHE A 86 9.89 8.16 -11.19
C PHE A 86 9.45 9.17 -12.26
N GLY A 87 9.51 8.76 -13.51
CA GLY A 87 9.20 9.64 -14.64
C GLY A 87 10.31 10.66 -14.92
N SER A 88 9.93 11.86 -15.35
CA SER A 88 10.86 12.93 -15.76
C SER A 88 10.93 14.10 -14.78
N GLY A 89 10.11 14.10 -13.74
CA GLY A 89 10.01 15.19 -12.78
C GLY A 89 11.07 15.13 -11.67
N ASP A 90 11.39 16.30 -11.13
CA ASP A 90 12.32 16.49 -10.02
C ASP A 90 11.62 17.07 -8.77
N THR A 91 10.30 17.13 -8.80
CA THR A 91 9.50 17.61 -7.68
C THR A 91 9.42 16.55 -6.59
N LEU A 92 9.58 16.99 -5.34
CA LEU A 92 9.43 16.11 -4.19
C LEU A 92 7.97 15.64 -4.07
N VAL A 93 7.79 14.33 -3.94
CA VAL A 93 6.49 13.68 -3.77
C VAL A 93 6.49 12.91 -2.46
N PHE A 94 5.44 13.03 -1.69
CA PHE A 94 5.23 12.31 -0.44
C PHE A 94 4.06 11.34 -0.60
N ASP A 95 4.31 10.07 -0.33
CA ASP A 95 3.29 9.04 -0.29
C ASP A 95 2.69 8.95 1.12
N GLU A 96 1.38 9.22 1.25
CA GLU A 96 0.72 9.29 2.56
C GLU A 96 0.68 7.95 3.31
N VAL A 97 0.63 6.83 2.57
CA VAL A 97 0.47 5.51 3.18
C VAL A 97 1.80 4.98 3.71
N SER A 98 2.87 5.08 2.95
CA SER A 98 4.18 4.61 3.39
C SER A 98 4.99 5.66 4.17
N GLY A 99 4.60 6.94 4.10
CA GLY A 99 5.33 8.05 4.71
C GLY A 99 6.69 8.31 4.05
N ARG A 100 6.86 7.96 2.78
CA ARG A 100 8.14 8.05 2.07
C ARG A 100 8.13 9.13 1.01
N TYR A 101 9.32 9.65 0.73
CA TYR A 101 9.54 10.63 -0.34
C TYR A 101 10.16 9.97 -1.57
N PHE A 102 9.81 10.48 -2.75
CA PHE A 102 10.45 10.18 -4.02
C PHE A 102 10.37 11.42 -4.94
N LEU A 103 11.01 11.38 -6.08
CA LEU A 103 10.99 12.48 -7.06
C LEU A 103 10.13 12.09 -8.25
N SER A 104 9.21 12.97 -8.64
CA SER A 104 8.34 12.78 -9.80
C SER A 104 7.66 14.08 -10.22
N ASP A 105 6.69 13.98 -11.11
CA ASP A 105 5.75 15.03 -11.49
C ASP A 105 4.33 14.47 -11.57
N LYS A 106 3.34 15.38 -11.52
CA LYS A 106 1.92 14.98 -11.53
C LYS A 106 1.51 14.25 -12.80
N GLU A 107 2.10 14.57 -13.93
CA GLU A 107 1.73 13.98 -15.21
C GLU A 107 2.23 12.53 -15.30
N SER A 108 3.48 12.28 -14.91
CA SER A 108 4.04 10.95 -14.84
C SER A 108 3.21 10.03 -13.93
N ILE A 109 2.81 10.53 -12.75
CA ILE A 109 1.97 9.79 -11.80
C ILE A 109 0.58 9.52 -12.37
N ARG A 110 -0.06 10.50 -13.01
CA ARG A 110 -1.38 10.30 -13.65
C ARG A 110 -1.33 9.31 -14.79
N THR A 111 -0.31 9.36 -15.61
CA THR A 111 -0.11 8.40 -16.70
C THR A 111 0.03 7.00 -16.13
N ALA A 112 0.88 6.80 -15.15
CA ALA A 112 1.05 5.52 -14.50
C ALA A 112 -0.23 5.01 -13.82
N MET A 113 -0.98 5.89 -13.14
CA MET A 113 -2.27 5.55 -12.55
C MET A 113 -3.29 5.09 -13.60
N ASN A 114 -3.33 5.75 -14.77
CA ASN A 114 -4.21 5.34 -15.85
C ASN A 114 -3.82 3.95 -16.41
N ASP A 115 -2.52 3.71 -16.61
CA ASP A 115 -2.02 2.42 -17.09
C ASP A 115 -2.27 1.30 -16.06
N PHE A 116 -2.11 1.60 -14.78
CA PHE A 116 -2.44 0.71 -13.67
C PHE A 116 -3.94 0.36 -13.65
N ASN A 117 -4.82 1.36 -13.74
CA ASN A 117 -6.25 1.16 -13.81
C ASN A 117 -6.68 0.37 -15.05
N GLN A 118 -5.99 0.51 -16.16
CA GLN A 118 -6.26 -0.28 -17.36
C GLN A 118 -6.00 -1.77 -17.11
N GLN A 119 -4.94 -2.12 -16.37
CA GLN A 119 -4.66 -3.51 -15.97
C GLN A 119 -5.74 -4.05 -15.03
N VAL A 120 -6.21 -3.22 -14.08
CA VAL A 120 -7.33 -3.57 -13.19
C VAL A 120 -8.60 -3.87 -14.00
N ILE A 121 -8.94 -3.04 -14.99
CA ILE A 121 -10.12 -3.23 -15.85
C ILE A 121 -10.03 -4.52 -16.67
N TRP A 122 -8.83 -4.92 -17.10
CA TRP A 122 -8.63 -6.16 -17.88
C TRP A 122 -8.72 -7.43 -17.03
N GLY A 123 -9.07 -7.33 -15.76
CA GLY A 123 -9.38 -8.44 -14.88
C GLY A 123 -8.27 -8.83 -13.92
N SER A 124 -7.26 -7.99 -13.75
CA SER A 124 -6.26 -8.15 -12.70
C SER A 124 -6.72 -7.42 -11.44
N THR A 125 -6.73 -8.10 -10.29
CA THR A 125 -6.75 -7.40 -9.01
C THR A 125 -5.34 -6.88 -8.79
N GLN A 126 -5.20 -5.60 -8.48
CA GLN A 126 -3.92 -4.95 -8.23
C GLN A 126 -3.91 -4.42 -6.80
N ASP A 127 -2.80 -4.57 -6.12
CA ASP A 127 -2.63 -4.07 -4.76
C ASP A 127 -1.67 -2.87 -4.68
N LEU A 128 -1.49 -2.33 -3.47
CA LEU A 128 -0.64 -1.16 -3.28
C LEU A 128 0.85 -1.50 -3.50
N ASN A 129 1.27 -2.74 -3.30
CA ASN A 129 2.63 -3.16 -3.58
C ASN A 129 2.88 -3.25 -5.09
N ASP A 130 1.88 -3.67 -5.89
CA ASP A 130 1.94 -3.59 -7.35
C ASP A 130 2.10 -2.13 -7.82
N TRP A 131 1.39 -1.20 -7.18
CA TRP A 131 1.58 0.23 -7.44
C TRP A 131 2.98 0.73 -7.06
N TYR A 132 3.51 0.29 -5.91
CA TYR A 132 4.85 0.65 -5.49
C TYR A 132 5.93 0.12 -6.44
N ASP A 133 5.74 -1.07 -7.01
CA ASP A 133 6.63 -1.59 -8.05
C ASP A 133 6.63 -0.71 -9.31
N VAL A 134 5.46 -0.15 -9.70
CA VAL A 134 5.35 0.78 -10.83
C VAL A 134 6.13 2.07 -10.57
N VAL A 135 6.01 2.66 -9.38
CA VAL A 135 6.68 3.93 -9.04
C VAL A 135 8.11 3.74 -8.50
N GLY A 136 8.55 2.48 -8.32
CA GLY A 136 9.88 2.12 -7.86
C GLY A 136 10.10 2.27 -6.36
N LEU A 137 9.03 2.29 -5.57
CA LEU A 137 9.11 2.29 -4.11
C LEU A 137 9.21 0.85 -3.59
N GLU A 138 9.85 0.68 -2.44
CA GLU A 138 9.88 -0.62 -1.76
C GLU A 138 8.48 -1.01 -1.28
N GLN A 139 8.18 -2.29 -1.36
CA GLN A 139 6.93 -2.88 -0.87
C GLN A 139 6.80 -2.74 0.66
N ILE A 140 5.57 -2.70 1.13
CA ILE A 140 5.25 -2.65 2.57
C ILE A 140 4.34 -3.81 2.96
N THR A 141 4.44 -4.25 4.20
CA THR A 141 3.71 -5.44 4.69
C THR A 141 2.19 -5.31 4.55
N ILE A 142 1.64 -4.11 4.70
CA ILE A 142 0.20 -3.87 4.56
C ILE A 142 -0.23 -3.70 3.10
N GLY A 143 0.71 -3.50 2.15
CA GLY A 143 0.43 -3.21 0.76
C GLY A 143 -0.33 -4.32 0.04
N ASP A 144 -0.08 -5.59 0.37
CA ASP A 144 -0.78 -6.75 -0.20
C ASP A 144 -2.27 -6.82 0.18
N TYR A 145 -2.70 -6.05 1.18
CA TYR A 145 -4.08 -6.02 1.68
C TYR A 145 -4.86 -4.78 1.25
N LEU A 146 -4.19 -3.80 0.66
CA LEU A 146 -4.77 -2.57 0.14
C LEU A 146 -4.74 -2.62 -1.37
N GLY A 147 -5.90 -2.56 -2.04
CA GLY A 147 -5.89 -2.72 -3.49
C GLY A 147 -7.17 -2.28 -4.18
N TRP A 148 -7.16 -2.45 -5.48
CA TRP A 148 -8.19 -1.99 -6.40
C TRP A 148 -8.67 -3.13 -7.30
N ASN A 149 -9.91 -3.03 -7.73
CA ASN A 149 -10.55 -3.97 -8.64
C ASN A 149 -11.43 -3.20 -9.64
N ALA A 150 -12.10 -3.91 -10.52
CA ALA A 150 -12.93 -3.30 -11.57
C ALA A 150 -14.10 -2.47 -11.02
N ASP A 151 -14.57 -2.73 -9.81
CA ASP A 151 -15.64 -1.97 -9.16
C ASP A 151 -15.12 -0.69 -8.48
N ARG A 152 -13.83 -0.69 -8.12
CA ARG A 152 -13.15 0.41 -7.45
C ARG A 152 -11.75 0.59 -8.05
N LEU A 153 -11.64 1.50 -8.98
CA LEU A 153 -10.37 1.89 -9.59
C LEU A 153 -9.58 2.82 -8.66
N MET A 154 -8.26 2.84 -8.84
CA MET A 154 -7.39 3.78 -8.15
C MET A 154 -7.72 5.21 -8.57
N ASP A 155 -7.92 6.08 -7.60
CA ASP A 155 -7.97 7.53 -7.81
C ASP A 155 -6.98 8.20 -6.84
N ILE A 156 -6.13 9.08 -7.37
CA ILE A 156 -5.10 9.77 -6.62
C ILE A 156 -5.38 11.27 -6.66
N SER A 157 -5.64 11.84 -5.50
CA SER A 157 -5.69 13.29 -5.36
C SER A 157 -4.32 13.85 -4.98
N PHE A 158 -4.03 15.05 -5.48
CA PHE A 158 -2.75 15.73 -5.30
C PHE A 158 -2.93 16.97 -4.45
N ASP A 159 -2.34 16.98 -3.27
CA ASP A 159 -2.18 18.19 -2.47
C ASP A 159 -0.78 18.77 -2.66
N SER A 160 -0.64 20.09 -2.45
CA SER A 160 0.65 20.77 -2.53
C SER A 160 0.97 21.35 -1.16
N MET A 161 2.13 21.01 -0.63
CA MET A 161 2.58 21.41 0.70
C MET A 161 4.05 21.83 0.65
N ILE A 162 4.57 22.34 1.76
CA ILE A 162 5.99 22.62 1.94
C ILE A 162 6.55 21.55 2.87
N ALA A 163 7.57 20.86 2.40
CA ALA A 163 8.28 19.87 3.18
C ALA A 163 9.17 20.53 4.28
N PRO A 164 9.61 19.79 5.31
CA PRO A 164 10.44 20.34 6.41
C PRO A 164 11.74 20.99 5.95
N ASN A 165 12.26 20.62 4.79
CA ASN A 165 13.45 21.24 4.20
C ASN A 165 13.15 22.55 3.44
N GLY A 166 11.88 23.01 3.42
CA GLY A 166 11.44 24.22 2.71
C GLY A 166 11.15 24.05 1.23
N GLU A 167 11.28 22.84 0.66
CA GLU A 167 10.98 22.57 -0.74
C GLU A 167 9.47 22.32 -0.96
N PRO A 168 8.92 22.68 -2.14
CA PRO A 168 7.57 22.32 -2.51
C PRO A 168 7.45 20.80 -2.64
N CYS A 169 6.40 20.24 -2.07
CA CYS A 169 6.12 18.81 -2.06
C CYS A 169 4.69 18.54 -2.55
N ILE A 170 4.53 17.53 -3.38
CA ILE A 170 3.23 16.99 -3.79
C ILE A 170 2.91 15.84 -2.85
N VAL A 171 1.69 15.81 -2.30
CA VAL A 171 1.20 14.70 -1.46
C VAL A 171 0.25 13.86 -2.28
N LEU A 172 0.49 12.56 -2.29
CA LEU A 172 -0.41 11.58 -2.91
C LEU A 172 -1.41 11.09 -1.85
N ASN A 173 -2.69 11.32 -2.13
CA ASN A 173 -3.78 10.78 -1.32
C ASN A 173 -4.56 9.78 -2.17
N TYR A 174 -4.69 8.56 -1.69
CA TYR A 174 -5.47 7.50 -2.35
C TYR A 174 -6.94 7.60 -1.93
N LEU A 175 -7.85 7.57 -2.93
CA LEU A 175 -9.31 7.71 -2.75
C LEU A 175 -10.04 6.40 -3.05
#